data_5e35eff4e6ed03a1b6a6ad0c360dde97
#
_entry.id   5e35eff4e6ed03a1b6a6ad0c360dde97
#
_cell.length_a   1.000
_cell.length_b   1.000
_cell.length_c   1.000
_cell.angle_alpha   90.00
_cell.angle_beta   90.00
_cell.angle_gamma   90.00
#
_symmetry.space_group_name_H-M   'P 1'
#
loop_
_entity.id
_entity.type
_entity.pdbx_description
1 polymer ?
#
loop_
_entity_poly.entity_id
_entity_poly.type
_entity_poly.pdbx_seq_one_letter_code
_entity_poly.pdbx_strand_id
1 'polypeptide(L)'
;MEDQYPLSVIASDRTDLYEICDDMERIADQLGGAIDIQLCTSVLARLRLDLLQYQQDEEVLFALLLEREPDDALLARCVSLAQSEHIAISSHALELAEPIGELCAGSKTNNADATGYLLRSSFEYIRQHLRWEDALFFHGTRYAVESVNGAALKAGLIRNRRLRDRHLRVAD
;
A
#
# COMPACT_ATOMS: atom_id res chain seq x y z
N MET A 1 3.83 24.61 -10.89
CA MET A 1 2.72 24.10 -10.06
C MET A 1 2.05 22.82 -10.61
N GLU A 2 1.97 22.62 -11.94
CA GLU A 2 1.39 21.38 -12.50
C GLU A 2 2.27 20.14 -12.33
N ASP A 3 3.60 20.29 -12.25
CA ASP A 3 4.54 19.16 -12.11
C ASP A 3 4.61 18.57 -10.68
N GLN A 4 4.11 19.26 -9.67
CA GLN A 4 4.08 18.76 -8.29
C GLN A 4 2.91 17.80 -8.00
N TYR A 5 1.90 17.76 -8.87
CA TYR A 5 0.70 16.96 -8.64
C TYR A 5 0.97 15.46 -8.47
N PRO A 6 1.74 14.77 -9.35
CA PRO A 6 1.94 13.33 -9.20
C PRO A 6 2.71 12.98 -7.92
N LEU A 7 3.67 13.79 -7.52
CA LEU A 7 4.46 13.55 -6.31
C LEU A 7 3.65 13.74 -5.04
N SER A 8 2.80 14.78 -4.99
CA SER A 8 1.93 15.02 -3.84
C SER A 8 0.88 13.90 -3.68
N VAL A 9 0.42 13.31 -4.77
CA VAL A 9 -0.51 12.18 -4.75
C VAL A 9 0.18 10.95 -4.14
N ILE A 10 1.35 10.55 -4.64
CA ILE A 10 2.09 9.41 -4.10
C ILE A 10 2.44 9.65 -2.62
N ALA A 11 2.89 10.85 -2.25
CA ALA A 11 3.20 11.18 -0.86
C ALA A 11 1.96 11.10 0.05
N SER A 12 0.78 11.52 -0.43
CA SER A 12 -0.48 11.37 0.29
C SER A 12 -0.84 9.90 0.48
N ASP A 13 -0.80 9.10 -0.59
CA ASP A 13 -1.12 7.67 -0.54
C ASP A 13 -0.19 6.91 0.43
N ARG A 14 1.09 7.29 0.51
CA ARG A 14 2.04 6.74 1.50
C ARG A 14 1.63 7.08 2.93
N THR A 15 1.24 8.33 3.18
CA THR A 15 0.73 8.75 4.50
C THR A 15 -0.50 7.92 4.87
N ASP A 16 -1.42 7.72 3.94
CA ASP A 16 -2.61 6.90 4.14
C ASP A 16 -2.26 5.44 4.47
N LEU A 17 -1.19 4.87 3.87
CA LEU A 17 -0.73 3.53 4.20
C LEU A 17 -0.11 3.42 5.60
N TYR A 18 0.64 4.44 6.06
CA TYR A 18 1.08 4.49 7.46
C TYR A 18 -0.10 4.53 8.44
N GLU A 19 -1.14 5.32 8.12
CA GLU A 19 -2.37 5.35 8.93
C GLU A 19 -3.09 3.99 8.97
N ILE A 20 -3.13 3.26 7.84
CA ILE A 20 -3.66 1.87 7.83
C ILE A 20 -2.86 0.98 8.78
N CYS A 21 -1.54 1.10 8.81
CA CYS A 21 -0.69 0.34 9.72
C CYS A 21 -1.00 0.66 11.18
N ASP A 22 -1.17 1.95 11.52
CA ASP A 22 -1.52 2.39 12.88
C ASP A 22 -2.91 1.89 13.28
N ASP A 23 -3.86 1.89 12.36
CA ASP A 23 -5.21 1.37 12.57
C ASP A 23 -5.22 -0.16 12.75
N MET A 24 -4.41 -0.91 12.01
CA MET A 24 -4.22 -2.36 12.21
C MET A 24 -3.61 -2.67 13.57
N GLU A 25 -2.64 -1.87 14.03
CA GLU A 25 -2.03 -2.00 15.35
C GLU A 25 -3.08 -1.77 16.45
N ARG A 26 -3.92 -0.75 16.31
CA ARG A 26 -5.04 -0.48 17.24
C ARG A 26 -6.03 -1.64 17.30
N ILE A 27 -6.38 -2.25 16.16
CA ILE A 27 -7.23 -3.46 16.15
C ILE A 27 -6.55 -4.60 16.88
N ALA A 28 -5.25 -4.84 16.63
CA ALA A 28 -4.50 -5.90 17.29
C ALA A 28 -4.46 -5.74 18.81
N ASP A 29 -4.40 -4.49 19.30
CA ASP A 29 -4.39 -4.18 20.74
C ASP A 29 -5.78 -4.29 21.40
N GLN A 30 -6.85 -4.21 20.61
CA GLN A 30 -8.22 -4.40 21.08
C GLN A 30 -8.66 -5.87 21.13
N LEU A 31 -7.88 -6.80 20.54
CA LEU A 31 -8.24 -8.23 20.54
C LEU A 31 -8.35 -8.77 21.97
N GLY A 32 -9.44 -9.49 22.22
CA GLY A 32 -9.79 -9.97 23.56
C GLY A 32 -10.61 -8.99 24.41
N GLY A 33 -10.82 -7.76 23.94
CA GLY A 33 -11.63 -6.70 24.55
C GLY A 33 -12.81 -6.28 23.69
N ALA A 34 -13.17 -4.98 23.79
CA ALA A 34 -14.17 -4.36 22.94
C ALA A 34 -13.54 -3.92 21.64
N ILE A 35 -14.03 -4.46 20.52
CA ILE A 35 -13.54 -4.17 19.16
C ILE A 35 -14.31 -3.00 18.58
N ASP A 36 -13.58 -2.06 17.96
CA ASP A 36 -14.16 -0.99 17.13
C ASP A 36 -14.50 -1.54 15.74
N ILE A 37 -15.78 -1.89 15.54
CA ILE A 37 -16.28 -2.45 14.27
C ILE A 37 -16.11 -1.47 13.10
N GLN A 38 -16.25 -0.15 13.35
CA GLN A 38 -16.08 0.85 12.29
C GLN A 38 -14.62 0.93 11.85
N LEU A 39 -13.69 0.85 12.79
CA LEU A 39 -12.26 0.77 12.49
C LEU A 39 -11.93 -0.47 11.67
N CYS A 40 -12.43 -1.64 12.06
CA CYS A 40 -12.25 -2.89 11.29
C CYS A 40 -12.77 -2.76 9.85
N THR A 41 -13.96 -2.20 9.68
CA THR A 41 -14.58 -1.99 8.37
C THR A 41 -13.75 -1.03 7.51
N SER A 42 -13.26 0.07 8.09
CA SER A 42 -12.39 1.02 7.41
C SER A 42 -11.08 0.37 6.96
N VAL A 43 -10.39 -0.34 7.85
CA VAL A 43 -9.14 -1.02 7.53
C VAL A 43 -9.33 -2.04 6.42
N LEU A 44 -10.38 -2.87 6.48
CA LEU A 44 -10.67 -3.87 5.46
C LEU A 44 -10.90 -3.25 4.07
N ALA A 45 -11.64 -2.13 4.01
CA ALA A 45 -11.88 -1.40 2.76
C ALA A 45 -10.57 -0.80 2.21
N ARG A 46 -9.79 -0.15 3.06
CA ARG A 46 -8.52 0.50 2.67
C ARG A 46 -7.46 -0.52 2.22
N LEU A 47 -7.33 -1.66 2.88
CA LEU A 47 -6.44 -2.74 2.42
C LEU A 47 -6.81 -3.25 1.03
N ARG A 48 -8.09 -3.30 0.69
CA ARG A 48 -8.55 -3.75 -0.63
C ARG A 48 -8.41 -2.70 -1.73
N LEU A 49 -8.52 -1.42 -1.40
CA LEU A 49 -8.60 -0.33 -2.37
C LEU A 49 -7.33 0.51 -2.43
N ASP A 50 -6.90 1.03 -1.28
CA ASP A 50 -5.81 2.02 -1.23
C ASP A 50 -4.45 1.35 -1.36
N LEU A 51 -4.25 0.20 -0.72
CA LEU A 51 -3.01 -0.58 -0.85
C LEU A 51 -2.79 -1.03 -2.31
N LEU A 52 -3.82 -1.57 -2.95
CA LEU A 52 -3.72 -2.00 -4.34
C LEU A 52 -3.48 -0.81 -5.28
N GLN A 53 -4.14 0.33 -5.04
CA GLN A 53 -3.95 1.54 -5.81
C GLN A 53 -2.52 2.06 -5.70
N TYR A 54 -1.98 2.09 -4.48
CA TYR A 54 -0.61 2.51 -4.22
C TYR A 54 0.40 1.64 -5.00
N GLN A 55 0.30 0.32 -4.88
CA GLN A 55 1.17 -0.61 -5.62
C GLN A 55 1.09 -0.41 -7.14
N GLN A 56 -0.11 -0.20 -7.69
CA GLN A 56 -0.28 0.07 -9.12
C GLN A 56 0.34 1.40 -9.55
N ASP A 57 0.30 2.41 -8.70
CA ASP A 57 0.91 3.71 -8.97
C ASP A 57 2.44 3.63 -8.91
N GLU A 58 3.00 2.83 -8.01
CA GLU A 58 4.44 2.55 -7.95
C GLU A 58 4.94 1.77 -9.16
N GLU A 59 4.17 0.85 -9.73
CA GLU A 59 4.54 0.18 -10.99
C GLU A 59 4.76 1.17 -12.14
N VAL A 60 3.99 2.25 -12.18
CA VAL A 60 4.22 3.34 -13.15
C VAL A 60 5.53 4.06 -12.87
N LEU A 61 5.82 4.36 -11.60
CA LEU A 61 7.08 4.98 -11.19
C LEU A 61 8.28 4.08 -11.53
N PHE A 62 8.23 2.80 -11.21
CA PHE A 62 9.28 1.83 -11.48
C PHE A 62 9.57 1.70 -12.97
N ALA A 63 8.52 1.65 -13.81
CA ALA A 63 8.69 1.60 -15.25
C ALA A 63 9.43 2.84 -15.78
N LEU A 64 9.10 4.04 -15.30
CA LEU A 64 9.75 5.28 -15.70
C LEU A 64 11.20 5.39 -15.21
N LEU A 65 11.49 4.87 -14.02
CA LEU A 65 12.85 4.81 -13.47
C LEU A 65 13.74 3.86 -14.31
N LEU A 66 13.23 2.68 -14.64
CA LEU A 66 13.94 1.71 -15.48
C LEU A 66 14.13 2.19 -16.93
N GLU A 67 13.16 2.92 -17.48
CA GLU A 67 13.29 3.55 -18.80
C GLU A 67 14.39 4.61 -18.81
N ARG A 68 14.52 5.38 -17.73
CA ARG A 68 15.55 6.41 -17.60
C ARG A 68 16.95 5.84 -17.43
N GLU A 69 17.09 4.75 -16.69
CA GLU A 69 18.36 4.12 -16.31
C GLU A 69 18.39 2.64 -16.72
N PRO A 70 18.32 2.34 -18.04
CA PRO A 70 18.11 0.96 -18.51
C PRO A 70 19.26 0.00 -18.20
N ASP A 71 20.48 0.52 -18.02
CA ASP A 71 21.68 -0.28 -17.76
C ASP A 71 22.03 -0.34 -16.26
N ASP A 72 21.21 0.24 -15.37
CA ASP A 72 21.46 0.21 -13.93
C ASP A 72 20.97 -1.08 -13.30
N ALA A 73 21.88 -2.05 -13.17
CA ALA A 73 21.57 -3.35 -12.58
C ALA A 73 21.15 -3.25 -11.09
N LEU A 74 21.60 -2.25 -10.34
CA LEU A 74 21.20 -2.06 -8.95
C LEU A 74 19.75 -1.60 -8.88
N LEU A 75 19.35 -0.61 -9.67
CA LEU A 75 17.98 -0.15 -9.78
C LEU A 75 17.04 -1.30 -10.16
N ALA A 76 17.40 -2.08 -11.19
CA ALA A 76 16.61 -3.23 -11.63
C ALA A 76 16.37 -4.23 -10.49
N ARG A 77 17.39 -4.49 -9.67
CA ARG A 77 17.27 -5.37 -8.50
C ARG A 77 16.39 -4.77 -7.40
N CYS A 78 16.51 -3.48 -7.12
CA CYS A 78 15.67 -2.79 -6.16
C CYS A 78 14.19 -2.84 -6.57
N VAL A 79 13.89 -2.56 -7.83
CA VAL A 79 12.53 -2.67 -8.39
C VAL A 79 12.00 -4.10 -8.29
N SER A 80 12.80 -5.10 -8.67
CA SER A 80 12.38 -6.51 -8.56
C SER A 80 12.09 -6.92 -7.11
N LEU A 81 12.85 -6.41 -6.14
CA LEU A 81 12.60 -6.64 -4.72
C LEU A 81 11.26 -5.99 -4.31
N ALA A 82 11.04 -4.72 -4.66
CA ALA A 82 9.78 -4.02 -4.38
C ALA A 82 8.56 -4.78 -4.91
N GLN A 83 8.63 -5.23 -6.17
CA GLN A 83 7.57 -6.01 -6.79
C GLN A 83 7.32 -7.35 -6.07
N SER A 84 8.37 -8.00 -5.58
CA SER A 84 8.25 -9.24 -4.80
C SER A 84 7.58 -8.97 -3.44
N GLU A 85 7.90 -7.84 -2.81
CA GLU A 85 7.28 -7.42 -1.56
C GLU A 85 5.81 -7.03 -1.76
N HIS A 86 5.43 -6.39 -2.87
CA HIS A 86 4.03 -6.13 -3.23
C HIS A 86 3.20 -7.41 -3.26
N ILE A 87 3.73 -8.50 -3.84
CA ILE A 87 3.05 -9.79 -3.87
C ILE A 87 2.85 -10.32 -2.45
N ALA A 88 3.87 -10.26 -1.60
CA ALA A 88 3.79 -10.74 -0.22
C ALA A 88 2.82 -9.89 0.62
N ILE A 89 2.87 -8.55 0.50
CA ILE A 89 1.96 -7.63 1.18
C ILE A 89 0.51 -7.89 0.76
N SER A 90 0.26 -8.08 -0.54
CA SER A 90 -1.07 -8.39 -1.06
C SER A 90 -1.58 -9.75 -0.54
N SER A 91 -0.70 -10.75 -0.40
CA SER A 91 -1.06 -12.05 0.18
C SER A 91 -1.46 -11.91 1.64
N HIS A 92 -0.71 -11.16 2.45
CA HIS A 92 -1.06 -10.86 3.84
C HIS A 92 -2.39 -10.12 3.96
N ALA A 93 -2.66 -9.14 3.07
CA ALA A 93 -3.94 -8.42 3.05
C ALA A 93 -5.13 -9.36 2.73
N LEU A 94 -4.93 -10.34 1.84
CA LEU A 94 -5.93 -11.37 1.56
C LEU A 94 -6.17 -12.31 2.74
N GLU A 95 -5.11 -12.73 3.44
CA GLU A 95 -5.22 -13.57 4.63
C GLU A 95 -5.92 -12.85 5.79
N LEU A 96 -5.77 -11.53 5.90
CA LEU A 96 -6.48 -10.70 6.88
C LEU A 96 -7.96 -10.49 6.58
N ALA A 97 -8.40 -10.71 5.33
CA ALA A 97 -9.76 -10.36 4.91
C ALA A 97 -10.85 -11.13 5.68
N GLU A 98 -10.64 -12.41 5.95
CA GLU A 98 -11.58 -13.24 6.70
C GLU A 98 -11.60 -12.89 8.19
N PRO A 99 -10.46 -12.87 8.93
CA PRO A 99 -10.46 -12.52 10.35
C PRO A 99 -11.01 -11.11 10.64
N ILE A 100 -10.64 -10.10 9.83
CA ILE A 100 -11.18 -8.75 10.00
C ILE A 100 -12.67 -8.72 9.63
N GLY A 101 -13.09 -9.47 8.61
CA GLY A 101 -14.51 -9.60 8.23
C GLY A 101 -15.37 -10.18 9.38
N GLU A 102 -14.86 -11.16 10.11
CA GLU A 102 -15.53 -11.68 11.32
C GLU A 102 -15.68 -10.59 12.39
N LEU A 103 -14.63 -9.78 12.62
CA LEU A 103 -14.69 -8.65 13.55
C LEU A 103 -15.72 -7.60 13.11
N CYS A 104 -15.80 -7.29 11.80
CA CYS A 104 -16.79 -6.39 11.23
C CYS A 104 -18.24 -6.87 11.47
N ALA A 105 -18.45 -8.19 11.48
CA ALA A 105 -19.75 -8.82 11.78
C ALA A 105 -20.07 -8.83 13.29
N GLY A 106 -19.21 -8.27 14.14
CA GLY A 106 -19.37 -8.31 15.60
C GLY A 106 -19.08 -9.69 16.22
N SER A 107 -18.50 -10.60 15.45
CA SER A 107 -18.10 -11.91 15.93
C SER A 107 -16.78 -11.81 16.69
N LYS A 108 -16.59 -12.69 17.69
CA LYS A 108 -15.25 -12.88 18.25
C LYS A 108 -14.44 -13.71 17.27
N THR A 109 -13.16 -13.36 17.07
CA THR A 109 -12.29 -14.21 16.26
C THR A 109 -12.16 -15.59 16.92
N ASN A 110 -12.12 -16.63 16.12
CA ASN A 110 -11.92 -18.00 16.59
C ASN A 110 -10.56 -18.18 17.27
N ASN A 111 -9.57 -17.34 16.95
CA ASN A 111 -8.23 -17.33 17.53
C ASN A 111 -7.67 -15.89 17.56
N ALA A 112 -7.88 -15.19 18.66
CA ALA A 112 -7.41 -13.81 18.86
C ALA A 112 -5.88 -13.70 18.76
N ASP A 113 -5.13 -14.70 19.26
CA ASP A 113 -3.67 -14.69 19.21
C ASP A 113 -3.16 -14.80 17.77
N ALA A 114 -3.74 -15.72 16.97
CA ALA A 114 -3.38 -15.86 15.56
C ALA A 114 -3.76 -14.61 14.74
N THR A 115 -4.94 -14.04 14.97
CA THR A 115 -5.37 -12.79 14.33
C THR A 115 -4.43 -11.64 14.71
N GLY A 116 -4.05 -11.53 15.99
CA GLY A 116 -3.12 -10.52 16.48
C GLY A 116 -1.73 -10.67 15.88
N TYR A 117 -1.24 -11.89 15.75
CA TYR A 117 0.03 -12.17 15.08
C TYR A 117 -0.01 -11.75 13.60
N LEU A 118 -1.08 -12.12 12.89
CA LEU A 118 -1.24 -11.81 11.48
C LEU A 118 -1.35 -10.30 11.24
N LEU A 119 -2.10 -9.56 12.06
CA LEU A 119 -2.17 -8.11 12.02
C LEU A 119 -0.79 -7.48 12.21
N ARG A 120 -0.06 -7.88 13.28
CA ARG A 120 1.25 -7.33 13.61
C ARG A 120 2.28 -7.62 12.53
N SER A 121 2.34 -8.84 12.01
CA SER A 121 3.26 -9.18 10.92
C SER A 121 2.94 -8.38 9.66
N SER A 122 1.66 -8.17 9.33
CA SER A 122 1.24 -7.44 8.14
C SER A 122 1.61 -5.96 8.20
N PHE A 123 1.26 -5.26 9.30
CA PHE A 123 1.58 -3.83 9.37
C PHE A 123 3.08 -3.56 9.52
N GLU A 124 3.83 -4.40 10.21
CA GLU A 124 5.28 -4.25 10.27
C GLU A 124 5.93 -4.48 8.90
N TYR A 125 5.42 -5.42 8.12
CA TYR A 125 5.93 -5.68 6.78
C TYR A 125 5.66 -4.50 5.85
N ILE A 126 4.46 -3.92 5.88
CA ILE A 126 4.12 -2.70 5.13
C ILE A 126 5.01 -1.53 5.58
N ARG A 127 5.15 -1.28 6.89
CA ARG A 127 6.01 -0.21 7.42
C ARG A 127 7.47 -0.37 6.99
N GLN A 128 7.99 -1.60 6.99
CA GLN A 128 9.36 -1.87 6.55
C GLN A 128 9.53 -1.56 5.07
N HIS A 129 8.60 -2.00 4.23
CA HIS A 129 8.56 -1.72 2.81
C HIS A 129 8.57 -0.20 2.54
N LEU A 130 7.67 0.55 3.14
CA LEU A 130 7.60 2.01 2.99
C LEU A 130 8.89 2.73 3.44
N ARG A 131 9.55 2.27 4.52
CA ARG A 131 10.80 2.88 5.04
C ARG A 131 11.97 2.74 4.07
N TRP A 132 12.15 1.58 3.46
CA TRP A 132 13.26 1.42 2.53
C TRP A 132 12.98 2.10 1.18
N GLU A 133 11.72 2.19 0.75
CA GLU A 133 11.35 3.01 -0.39
C GLU A 133 11.62 4.49 -0.17
N ASP A 134 11.34 5.00 1.03
CA ASP A 134 11.72 6.36 1.42
C ASP A 134 13.20 6.60 1.18
N ALA A 135 14.04 5.66 1.62
CA ALA A 135 15.48 5.77 1.48
C ALA A 135 15.95 5.67 0.02
N LEU A 136 15.24 4.94 -0.85
CA LEU A 136 15.65 4.71 -2.23
C LEU A 136 15.05 5.73 -3.21
N PHE A 137 13.77 6.08 -3.05
CA PHE A 137 13.04 6.81 -4.08
C PHE A 137 12.59 8.21 -3.68
N PHE A 138 12.52 8.52 -2.37
CA PHE A 138 11.87 9.75 -1.90
C PHE A 138 12.78 10.76 -1.20
N HIS A 139 14.04 10.44 -0.90
CA HIS A 139 14.93 11.33 -0.13
C HIS A 139 16.24 11.67 -0.84
N GLY A 140 16.15 12.40 -1.96
CA GLY A 140 17.31 13.02 -2.62
C GLY A 140 18.37 12.04 -3.11
N THR A 141 17.97 10.82 -3.41
CA THR A 141 18.84 9.78 -3.93
C THR A 141 18.99 9.88 -5.45
N ARG A 142 19.92 9.10 -6.02
CA ARG A 142 20.06 8.96 -7.47
C ARG A 142 18.75 8.54 -8.16
N TYR A 143 17.89 7.81 -7.47
CA TYR A 143 16.62 7.27 -7.99
C TYR A 143 15.41 8.08 -7.55
N ALA A 144 15.64 9.31 -7.09
CA ALA A 144 14.57 10.16 -6.59
C ALA A 144 13.44 10.34 -7.60
N VAL A 145 12.21 10.23 -7.12
CA VAL A 145 10.99 10.31 -7.92
C VAL A 145 10.85 11.64 -8.67
N GLU A 146 11.43 12.73 -8.16
CA GLU A 146 11.48 14.04 -8.85
C GLU A 146 12.26 14.01 -10.16
N SER A 147 13.06 12.97 -10.38
CA SER A 147 13.89 12.83 -11.56
C SER A 147 13.18 12.17 -12.75
N VAL A 148 11.99 11.60 -12.55
CA VAL A 148 11.19 10.99 -13.63
C VAL A 148 10.37 12.03 -14.41
N ASN A 149 9.90 11.63 -15.59
CA ASN A 149 9.02 12.46 -16.39
C ASN A 149 7.67 12.66 -15.69
N GLY A 150 7.46 13.83 -15.09
CA GLY A 150 6.26 14.17 -14.31
C GLY A 150 4.97 14.08 -15.13
N ALA A 151 4.98 14.41 -16.41
CA ALA A 151 3.80 14.30 -17.28
C ALA A 151 3.43 12.84 -17.54
N ALA A 152 4.42 11.97 -17.77
CA ALA A 152 4.19 10.54 -17.97
C ALA A 152 3.70 9.87 -16.67
N LEU A 153 4.29 10.22 -15.53
CA LEU A 153 3.86 9.75 -14.21
C LEU A 153 2.40 10.16 -13.96
N LYS A 154 2.05 11.44 -14.13
CA LYS A 154 0.69 11.95 -13.98
C LYS A 154 -0.32 11.20 -14.86
N ALA A 155 0.02 10.94 -16.12
CA ALA A 155 -0.85 10.21 -17.05
C ALA A 155 -1.08 8.77 -16.57
N GLY A 156 -0.05 8.11 -16.06
CA GLY A 156 -0.14 6.76 -15.48
C GLY A 156 -1.05 6.71 -14.25
N LEU A 157 -0.85 7.59 -13.29
CA LEU A 157 -1.67 7.69 -12.07
C LEU A 157 -3.15 7.94 -12.40
N ILE A 158 -3.44 8.87 -13.32
CA ILE A 158 -4.83 9.14 -13.76
C ILE A 158 -5.45 7.89 -14.40
N ARG A 159 -4.70 7.15 -15.20
CA ARG A 159 -5.18 5.91 -15.82
C ARG A 159 -5.53 4.86 -14.77
N ASN A 160 -4.67 4.63 -13.78
CA ASN A 160 -4.89 3.66 -12.71
C ASN A 160 -6.16 4.00 -11.90
N ARG A 161 -6.32 5.26 -11.51
CA ARG A 161 -7.50 5.72 -10.74
C ARG A 161 -8.80 5.58 -11.52
N ARG A 162 -8.78 5.83 -12.84
CA ARG A 162 -9.96 5.59 -13.69
C ARG A 162 -10.31 4.10 -13.82
N LEU A 163 -9.32 3.21 -13.81
CA LEU A 163 -9.55 1.76 -13.82
C LEU A 163 -10.20 1.32 -12.50
N ARG A 164 -9.67 1.78 -11.36
CA ARG A 164 -10.26 1.54 -10.04
C ARG A 164 -11.73 1.95 -9.99
N ASP A 165 -12.05 3.19 -10.41
CA ASP A 165 -13.41 3.72 -10.37
C ASP A 165 -14.40 2.92 -11.26
N ARG A 166 -13.90 2.32 -12.36
CA ARG A 166 -14.71 1.42 -13.19
C ARG A 166 -14.99 0.10 -12.49
N HIS A 167 -13.98 -0.49 -11.84
CA HIS A 167 -14.16 -1.76 -11.12
C HIS A 167 -15.15 -1.61 -9.95
N LEU A 168 -15.11 -0.49 -9.22
CA LEU A 168 -16.05 -0.22 -8.14
C LEU A 168 -17.49 -0.14 -8.64
N ARG A 169 -17.74 0.50 -9.81
CA ARG A 169 -19.08 0.63 -10.40
C ARG A 169 -19.65 -0.67 -10.96
N VAL A 170 -18.86 -1.68 -11.19
CA VAL A 170 -19.31 -2.99 -11.71
C VAL A 170 -19.60 -3.96 -10.56
N ALA A 171 -19.09 -3.66 -9.36
CA ALA A 171 -19.29 -4.47 -8.15
C ALA A 171 -20.53 -4.07 -7.33
N ASP A 172 -21.12 -2.90 -7.64
CA ASP A 172 -22.42 -2.43 -7.13
C ASP A 172 -23.59 -2.91 -8.02
#